data_4900be0545dd4e9f47453dd09447cacd
#
_entry.id   4900be0545dd4e9f47453dd09447cacd
#
_cell.length_a   1.000
_cell.length_b   1.000
_cell.length_c   1.000
_cell.angle_alpha   90.00
_cell.angle_beta   90.00
_cell.angle_gamma   90.00
#
_symmetry.space_group_name_H-M   'P 1'
#
loop_
_entity.id
_entity.type
_entity.pdbx_description
1 polymer ?
#
loop_
_entity_poly.entity_id
_entity_poly.type
_entity_poly.pdbx_seq_one_letter_code
_entity_poly.pdbx_strand_id
1 'polypeptide(L)'
;ESLNKLWELFQQPRLLVVYDLHTAARTDPELRQVMAPKEQAHRSSIRDLAAELYPEASKSPFFIGAIDILINSIQGAAISSMALFQPEVHEQRMLVLELIGKLFLEVAGDN
;
A
#
# COMPACT_ATOMS: atom_id res chain seq x y z
N GLU A 1 -10.75 -2.85 8.37
CA GLU A 1 -11.56 -3.40 7.29
C GLU A 1 -11.02 -3.03 5.91
N SER A 2 -10.77 -1.74 5.67
CA SER A 2 -10.14 -1.30 4.42
C SER A 2 -8.75 -1.91 4.24
N LEU A 3 -8.02 -2.07 5.34
CA LEU A 3 -6.70 -2.69 5.32
C LEU A 3 -6.77 -4.16 4.92
N ASN A 4 -7.79 -4.88 5.40
CA ASN A 4 -7.98 -6.27 5.03
C ASN A 4 -8.29 -6.42 3.55
N LYS A 5 -9.06 -5.50 2.98
CA LYS A 5 -9.34 -5.49 1.54
C LYS A 5 -8.09 -5.23 0.72
N LEU A 6 -7.23 -4.30 1.16
CA LEU A 6 -5.94 -4.06 0.52
C LEU A 6 -5.05 -5.29 0.60
N TRP A 7 -5.01 -5.95 1.75
CA TRP A 7 -4.26 -7.18 1.92
C TRP A 7 -4.71 -8.26 0.93
N GLU A 8 -6.03 -8.47 0.83
CA GLU A 8 -6.59 -9.43 -0.12
C GLU A 8 -6.24 -9.07 -1.56
N LEU A 9 -6.31 -7.78 -1.91
CA LEU A 9 -5.98 -7.32 -3.25
C LEU A 9 -4.53 -7.64 -3.58
N PHE A 10 -3.59 -7.37 -2.65
CA PHE A 10 -2.17 -7.61 -2.88
C PHE A 10 -1.79 -9.09 -2.86
N GLN A 11 -2.71 -9.97 -2.49
CA GLN A 11 -2.53 -11.42 -2.57
C GLN A 11 -2.98 -12.01 -3.91
N GLN A 12 -3.57 -11.22 -4.80
CA GLN A 12 -4.06 -11.69 -6.09
C GLN A 12 -2.91 -12.23 -6.94
N PRO A 13 -3.11 -13.38 -7.64
CA PRO A 13 -2.03 -13.96 -8.45
C PRO A 13 -1.43 -13.00 -9.48
N ARG A 14 -2.25 -12.19 -10.13
CA ARG A 14 -1.76 -11.21 -11.11
C ARG A 14 -0.82 -10.17 -10.48
N LEU A 15 -1.04 -9.81 -9.22
CA LEU A 15 -0.16 -8.87 -8.52
C LEU A 15 1.13 -9.54 -8.09
N LEU A 16 1.09 -10.83 -7.79
CA LEU A 16 2.32 -11.58 -7.50
C LEU A 16 3.25 -11.59 -8.71
N VAL A 17 2.69 -11.71 -9.93
CA VAL A 17 3.47 -11.60 -11.16
C VAL A 17 4.05 -10.19 -11.30
N VAL A 18 3.27 -9.15 -10.98
CA VAL A 18 3.75 -7.77 -11.00
C VAL A 18 4.92 -7.57 -10.04
N TYR A 19 4.89 -8.20 -8.86
CA TYR A 19 6.00 -8.12 -7.91
C TYR A 19 7.28 -8.73 -8.49
N ASP A 20 7.17 -9.87 -9.20
CA ASP A 20 8.32 -10.46 -9.88
C ASP A 20 8.89 -9.50 -10.93
N LEU A 21 8.01 -8.81 -11.67
CA LEU A 21 8.42 -7.81 -12.65
C LEU A 21 9.12 -6.61 -12.00
N HIS A 22 8.65 -6.18 -10.82
CA HIS A 22 9.34 -5.12 -10.07
C HIS A 22 10.76 -5.51 -9.71
N THR A 23 10.95 -6.75 -9.28
CA THR A 23 12.28 -7.26 -8.96
C THR A 23 13.18 -7.29 -10.20
N ALA A 24 12.65 -7.76 -11.32
CA ALA A 24 13.39 -7.79 -12.59
C ALA A 24 13.73 -6.38 -13.08
N ALA A 25 12.85 -5.41 -12.89
CA ALA A 25 13.05 -4.03 -13.31
C ALA A 25 14.23 -3.36 -12.62
N ARG A 26 14.67 -3.89 -11.48
CA ARG A 26 15.81 -3.36 -10.75
C ARG A 26 17.07 -3.29 -11.61
N THR A 27 17.25 -4.24 -12.51
CA THR A 27 18.44 -4.33 -13.40
C THR A 27 18.09 -4.20 -14.87
N ASP A 28 16.86 -3.84 -15.20
CA ASP A 28 16.38 -3.72 -16.57
C ASP A 28 15.74 -2.35 -16.78
N PRO A 29 16.51 -1.38 -17.37
CA PRO A 29 15.99 -0.03 -17.59
C PRO A 29 14.76 0.03 -18.50
N GLU A 30 14.68 -0.83 -19.51
CA GLU A 30 13.53 -0.85 -20.42
C GLU A 30 12.28 -1.28 -19.69
N LEU A 31 12.39 -2.30 -18.85
CA LEU A 31 11.26 -2.78 -18.04
C LEU A 31 10.80 -1.70 -17.05
N ARG A 32 11.76 -0.98 -16.43
CA ARG A 32 11.43 0.14 -15.55
C ARG A 32 10.61 1.21 -16.25
N GLN A 33 11.00 1.56 -17.48
CA GLN A 33 10.30 2.58 -18.26
C GLN A 33 8.86 2.18 -18.55
N VAL A 34 8.61 0.88 -18.74
CA VAL A 34 7.25 0.37 -18.96
C VAL A 34 6.45 0.35 -17.64
N MET A 35 7.09 -0.05 -16.56
CA MET A 35 6.39 -0.26 -15.28
C MET A 35 6.13 1.02 -14.49
N ALA A 36 7.04 2.00 -14.55
CA ALA A 36 6.91 3.19 -13.73
C ALA A 36 5.59 3.95 -13.93
N PRO A 37 5.12 4.21 -15.16
CA PRO A 37 3.83 4.89 -15.35
C PRO A 37 2.65 4.09 -14.81
N LYS A 38 2.70 2.76 -14.93
CA LYS A 38 1.64 1.87 -14.44
C LYS A 38 1.59 1.87 -12.92
N GLU A 39 2.74 1.82 -12.28
CA GLU A 39 2.85 1.88 -10.83
C GLU A 39 2.34 3.24 -10.32
N GLN A 40 2.73 4.32 -10.98
CA GLN A 40 2.26 5.66 -10.63
C GLN A 40 0.75 5.78 -10.74
N ALA A 41 0.16 5.27 -11.82
CA ALA A 41 -1.28 5.29 -12.03
C ALA A 41 -2.02 4.49 -10.95
N HIS A 42 -1.48 3.33 -10.58
CA HIS A 42 -2.06 2.49 -9.53
C HIS A 42 -2.06 3.20 -8.19
N ARG A 43 -0.93 3.78 -7.80
CA ARG A 43 -0.80 4.52 -6.53
C ARG A 43 -1.70 5.75 -6.52
N SER A 44 -1.79 6.44 -7.65
CA SER A 44 -2.65 7.61 -7.80
C SER A 44 -4.12 7.26 -7.59
N SER A 45 -4.55 6.13 -8.13
CA SER A 45 -5.93 5.65 -7.94
C SER A 45 -6.25 5.37 -6.47
N ILE A 46 -5.30 4.78 -5.74
CA ILE A 46 -5.47 4.52 -4.31
C ILE A 46 -5.55 5.84 -3.53
N ARG A 47 -4.69 6.81 -3.87
CA ARG A 47 -4.72 8.14 -3.24
C ARG A 47 -6.03 8.86 -3.47
N ASP A 48 -6.56 8.79 -4.70
CA ASP A 48 -7.82 9.45 -5.06
C ASP A 48 -8.98 8.85 -4.26
N LEU A 49 -9.03 7.53 -4.15
CA LEU A 49 -10.04 6.86 -3.35
C LEU A 49 -9.92 7.25 -1.87
N ALA A 50 -8.71 7.28 -1.34
CA ALA A 50 -8.48 7.69 0.05
C ALA A 50 -8.91 9.13 0.29
N ALA A 51 -8.67 10.03 -0.68
CA ALA A 51 -9.07 11.42 -0.58
C ALA A 51 -10.60 11.58 -0.58
N GLU A 52 -11.31 10.74 -1.32
CA GLU A 52 -12.78 10.73 -1.26
C GLU A 52 -13.30 10.28 0.09
N LEU A 53 -12.67 9.26 0.68
CA LEU A 53 -13.07 8.72 1.98
C LEU A 53 -12.71 9.63 3.15
N TYR A 54 -11.61 10.38 3.03
CA TYR A 54 -11.06 11.21 4.10
C TYR A 54 -10.70 12.59 3.57
N PRO A 55 -11.71 13.43 3.27
CA PRO A 55 -11.47 14.72 2.61
C PRO A 55 -10.63 15.69 3.44
N GLU A 56 -10.76 15.71 4.77
CA GLU A 56 -9.95 16.61 5.58
C GLU A 56 -8.50 16.15 5.68
N ALA A 57 -8.30 14.84 5.83
CA ALA A 57 -6.95 14.27 5.86
C ALA A 57 -6.22 14.51 4.54
N SER A 58 -6.94 14.51 3.41
CA SER A 58 -6.35 14.74 2.09
C SER A 58 -5.73 16.12 1.93
N LYS A 59 -6.11 17.07 2.78
CA LYS A 59 -5.54 18.43 2.78
C LYS A 59 -4.25 18.52 3.58
N SER A 60 -3.92 17.51 4.36
CA SER A 60 -2.69 17.47 5.13
C SER A 60 -1.47 17.41 4.21
N PRO A 61 -0.38 18.15 4.52
CA PRO A 61 0.86 18.06 3.76
C PRO A 61 1.53 16.68 3.85
N PHE A 62 1.08 15.84 4.78
CA PHE A 62 1.63 14.49 4.99
C PHE A 62 0.74 13.38 4.43
N PHE A 63 -0.36 13.73 3.75
CA PHE A 63 -1.32 12.74 3.28
C PHE A 63 -0.70 11.72 2.32
N ILE A 64 0.03 12.20 1.33
CA ILE A 64 0.66 11.32 0.33
C ILE A 64 1.66 10.39 0.99
N GLY A 65 2.46 10.90 1.94
CA GLY A 65 3.41 10.08 2.68
C GLY A 65 2.74 9.02 3.55
N ALA A 66 1.61 9.35 4.17
CA ALA A 66 0.85 8.41 4.98
C ALA A 66 0.31 7.27 4.12
N ILE A 67 -0.24 7.59 2.95
CA ILE A 67 -0.75 6.58 2.02
C ILE A 67 0.40 5.72 1.48
N ASP A 68 1.53 6.33 1.17
CA ASP A 68 2.72 5.62 0.69
C ASP A 68 3.22 4.60 1.72
N ILE A 69 3.31 4.98 2.97
CA ILE A 69 3.71 4.07 4.05
C ILE A 69 2.74 2.89 4.15
N LEU A 70 1.46 3.16 4.08
CA LEU A 70 0.43 2.14 4.16
C LEU A 70 0.54 1.15 2.99
N ILE A 71 0.63 1.65 1.77
CA ILE A 71 0.75 0.81 0.57
C ILE A 71 2.01 -0.05 0.65
N ASN A 72 3.16 0.57 0.94
CA ASN A 72 4.44 -0.14 0.97
C ASN A 72 4.50 -1.17 2.09
N SER A 73 3.90 -0.89 3.24
CA SER A 73 3.86 -1.85 4.35
C SER A 73 3.08 -3.11 3.97
N ILE A 74 1.91 -2.93 3.36
CA ILE A 74 1.08 -4.05 2.95
C ILE A 74 1.70 -4.81 1.78
N GLN A 75 2.20 -4.10 0.79
CA GLN A 75 2.86 -4.71 -0.37
C GLN A 75 4.11 -5.47 0.04
N GLY A 76 4.95 -4.89 0.89
CA GLY A 76 6.15 -5.56 1.39
C GLY A 76 5.81 -6.83 2.17
N ALA A 77 4.76 -6.77 3.00
CA ALA A 77 4.29 -7.93 3.74
C ALA A 77 3.77 -9.02 2.80
N ALA A 78 3.07 -8.65 1.73
CA ALA A 78 2.57 -9.61 0.75
C ALA A 78 3.73 -10.32 0.05
N ILE A 79 4.77 -9.59 -0.33
CA ILE A 79 5.96 -10.17 -0.97
C ILE A 79 6.68 -11.11 -0.01
N SER A 80 6.91 -10.69 1.22
CA SER A 80 7.58 -11.52 2.24
C SER A 80 6.79 -12.79 2.54
N SER A 81 5.47 -12.70 2.54
CA SER A 81 4.59 -13.84 2.83
C SER A 81 4.62 -14.91 1.75
N MET A 82 5.13 -14.61 0.56
CA MET A 82 5.31 -15.61 -0.48
C MET A 82 6.32 -16.69 -0.07
N ALA A 83 7.33 -16.32 0.72
CA ALA A 83 8.34 -17.24 1.24
C ALA A 83 7.99 -17.76 2.63
N LEU A 84 7.46 -16.89 3.48
CA LEU A 84 7.14 -17.23 4.86
C LEU A 84 5.96 -16.41 5.34
N PHE A 85 4.85 -17.07 5.63
CA PHE A 85 3.68 -16.42 6.23
C PHE A 85 3.61 -16.78 7.71
N GLN A 86 3.58 -15.76 8.56
CA GLN A 86 3.47 -15.90 10.01
C GLN A 86 2.15 -15.26 10.46
N PRO A 87 1.10 -16.06 10.70
CA PRO A 87 -0.23 -15.51 10.99
C PRO A 87 -0.26 -14.56 12.18
N GLU A 88 0.48 -14.87 13.25
CA GLU A 88 0.52 -14.03 14.45
C GLU A 88 1.16 -12.67 14.19
N VAL A 89 2.24 -12.66 13.42
CA VAL A 89 2.91 -11.41 13.04
C VAL A 89 2.02 -10.59 12.12
N HIS A 90 1.35 -11.25 11.18
CA HIS A 90 0.41 -10.58 10.28
C HIS A 90 -0.72 -9.91 11.06
N GLU A 91 -1.30 -10.60 12.02
CA GLU A 91 -2.38 -10.05 12.85
C GLU A 91 -1.92 -8.79 13.59
N GLN A 92 -0.75 -8.85 14.21
CA GLN A 92 -0.17 -7.69 14.90
C GLN A 92 0.12 -6.54 13.94
N ARG A 93 0.65 -6.84 12.77
CA ARG A 93 0.92 -5.83 11.73
C ARG A 93 -0.34 -5.06 11.36
N MET A 94 -1.43 -5.79 11.12
CA MET A 94 -2.69 -5.16 10.73
C MET A 94 -3.25 -4.27 11.84
N LEU A 95 -3.11 -4.69 13.10
CA LEU A 95 -3.54 -3.88 14.24
C LEU A 95 -2.69 -2.61 14.36
N VAL A 96 -1.38 -2.73 14.18
CA VAL A 96 -0.48 -1.56 14.25
C VAL A 96 -0.78 -0.58 13.12
N LEU A 97 -0.99 -1.08 11.91
CA LEU A 97 -1.33 -0.20 10.77
C LEU A 97 -2.67 0.51 11.00
N GLU A 98 -3.65 -0.18 11.56
CA GLU A 98 -4.92 0.43 11.90
C GLU A 98 -4.75 1.54 12.95
N LEU A 99 -3.93 1.29 13.96
CA LEU A 99 -3.64 2.29 14.99
C LEU A 99 -2.96 3.51 14.41
N ILE A 100 -1.94 3.32 13.55
CA ILE A 100 -1.25 4.41 12.89
C ILE A 100 -2.23 5.22 12.04
N GLY A 101 -3.10 4.54 11.30
CA GLY A 101 -4.11 5.20 10.48
C GLY A 101 -5.07 6.07 11.30
N LYS A 102 -5.54 5.54 12.43
CA LYS A 102 -6.42 6.29 13.32
C LYS A 102 -5.73 7.54 13.88
N LEU A 103 -4.49 7.40 14.32
CA LEU A 103 -3.72 8.54 14.83
C LEU A 103 -3.55 9.62 13.77
N PHE A 104 -3.24 9.22 12.54
CA PHE A 104 -3.11 10.17 11.45
C PHE A 104 -4.43 10.90 11.18
N LEU A 105 -5.54 10.17 11.13
CA LEU A 105 -6.85 10.77 10.89
C LEU A 105 -7.26 11.73 12.00
N GLU A 106 -6.97 11.42 13.25
CA GLU A 106 -7.24 12.31 14.37
C GLU A 106 -6.46 13.63 14.24
N VAL A 107 -5.17 13.53 13.94
CA VAL A 107 -4.31 14.71 13.76
C VAL A 107 -4.77 15.54 12.58
N ALA A 108 -5.24 14.89 11.52
CA ALA A 108 -5.69 15.56 10.30
C ALA A 108 -7.14 16.06 10.34
N GLY A 109 -7.92 15.67 11.37
CA GLY A 109 -9.27 16.17 11.56
C GLY A 109 -10.40 15.34 10.95
N ASP A 110 -10.13 14.09 10.59
CA ASP A 110 -11.12 13.18 9.95
C ASP A 110 -11.55 12.02 10.85
N ASN A 111 -11.43 12.13 12.13
CA ASN A 111 -11.83 11.04 13.02
C ASN A 111 -13.32 11.02 13.35
#